data_1e5e2a61422576d6a6d53c29365338d9
#
_entry.id   1e5e2a61422576d6a6d53c29365338d9
#
_cell.length_a   1.000
_cell.length_b   1.000
_cell.length_c   1.000
_cell.angle_alpha   90.00
_cell.angle_beta   90.00
_cell.angle_gamma   90.00
#
_symmetry.space_group_name_H-M   'P 1'
#
loop_
_entity.id
_entity.type
_entity.pdbx_description
1 polymer ?
#
loop_
_entity_poly.entity_id
_entity_poly.type
_entity_poly.pdbx_seq_one_letter_code
_entity_poly.pdbx_strand_id
1 'polypeptide(L)'
;MCENFAFLCAIAERKRIPVREFDITLRTLADTNEWKYILTQDDADAFMDLFVGFHDATLDRLVFEEQPYMSNAVAVFNNSAWYGIVEICFEKISAINIRPQENYFNDIYEATLIVKDETVFWADDYMEAEDLSYDGTYIKALSMKWRKIG
;
A
#
# COMPACT_ATOMS: atom_id res chain seq x y z
N MET A 1 -9.02 5.58 10.31
CA MET A 1 -9.93 4.62 9.70
C MET A 1 -10.25 4.96 8.27
N CYS A 2 -10.57 3.95 7.48
CA CYS A 2 -10.85 4.11 6.07
C CYS A 2 -12.27 4.65 5.88
N GLU A 3 -12.40 5.76 5.19
CA GLU A 3 -13.66 6.46 5.09
C GLU A 3 -14.36 6.27 3.74
N ASN A 4 -15.70 6.20 3.76
CA ASN A 4 -16.51 6.04 2.55
C ASN A 4 -16.32 7.18 1.55
N PHE A 5 -16.09 8.39 2.03
CA PHE A 5 -15.88 9.55 1.17
C PHE A 5 -14.65 9.37 0.28
N ALA A 6 -13.54 8.91 0.85
CA ALA A 6 -12.32 8.67 0.08
C ALA A 6 -12.54 7.58 -0.98
N PHE A 7 -13.33 6.56 -0.68
CA PHE A 7 -13.68 5.52 -1.63
C PHE A 7 -14.47 6.08 -2.82
N LEU A 8 -15.44 6.94 -2.57
CA LEU A 8 -16.23 7.58 -3.64
C LEU A 8 -15.38 8.49 -4.52
N CYS A 9 -14.45 9.22 -3.95
CA CYS A 9 -13.52 10.06 -4.70
C CYS A 9 -12.62 9.20 -5.60
N ALA A 10 -12.11 8.10 -5.09
CA ALA A 10 -11.27 7.20 -5.87
C ALA A 10 -12.04 6.58 -7.06
N ILE A 11 -13.30 6.22 -6.87
CA ILE A 11 -14.14 5.72 -7.98
C ILE A 11 -14.33 6.78 -9.06
N ALA A 12 -14.54 8.02 -8.67
CA ALA A 12 -14.71 9.11 -9.62
C ALA A 12 -13.43 9.36 -10.42
N GLU A 13 -12.28 9.33 -9.77
CA GLU A 13 -10.97 9.48 -10.43
C GLU A 13 -10.71 8.34 -11.41
N ARG A 14 -10.95 7.10 -10.97
CA ARG A 14 -10.78 5.90 -11.80
C ARG A 14 -11.51 5.99 -13.14
N LYS A 15 -12.68 6.64 -13.17
CA LYS A 15 -13.52 6.72 -14.37
C LYS A 15 -13.17 7.87 -15.30
N ARG A 16 -12.41 8.86 -14.85
CA ARG A 16 -12.29 10.15 -15.54
C ARG A 16 -10.90 10.56 -15.94
N ILE A 17 -9.87 10.08 -15.27
CA ILE A 17 -8.50 10.59 -15.47
C ILE A 17 -7.72 9.64 -16.36
N PRO A 18 -7.23 10.12 -17.53
CA PRO A 18 -6.30 9.34 -18.36
C PRO A 18 -5.02 9.01 -17.58
N VAL A 19 -4.39 7.89 -17.85
CA VAL A 19 -3.21 7.40 -17.15
C VAL A 19 -2.14 8.50 -17.00
N ARG A 20 -1.89 9.25 -18.07
CA ARG A 20 -0.88 10.33 -18.06
C ARG A 20 -1.22 11.45 -17.07
N GLU A 21 -2.48 11.87 -17.04
CA GLU A 21 -2.95 12.91 -16.12
C GLU A 21 -3.01 12.36 -14.68
N PHE A 22 -3.31 11.10 -14.54
CA PHE A 22 -3.33 10.42 -13.24
C PHE A 22 -1.95 10.46 -12.58
N ASP A 23 -0.87 10.19 -13.30
CA ASP A 23 0.48 10.25 -12.76
C ASP A 23 0.83 11.62 -12.19
N ILE A 24 0.48 12.68 -12.93
CA ILE A 24 0.70 14.06 -12.47
C ILE A 24 -0.12 14.34 -11.23
N THR A 25 -1.38 13.93 -11.22
CA THR A 25 -2.29 14.11 -10.08
C THR A 25 -1.76 13.38 -8.85
N LEU A 26 -1.30 12.13 -9.01
CA LEU A 26 -0.74 11.34 -7.93
C LEU A 26 0.44 12.04 -7.27
N ARG A 27 1.37 12.56 -8.06
CA ARG A 27 2.54 13.29 -7.53
C ARG A 27 2.14 14.55 -6.77
N THR A 28 1.16 15.28 -7.27
CA THR A 28 0.65 16.48 -6.60
C THR A 28 -0.02 16.12 -5.29
N LEU A 29 -0.87 15.10 -5.29
CA LEU A 29 -1.59 14.66 -4.10
C LEU A 29 -0.66 14.07 -3.05
N ALA A 30 0.46 13.47 -3.43
CA ALA A 30 1.43 12.90 -2.50
C ALA A 30 1.93 13.92 -1.48
N ASP A 31 1.94 15.20 -1.85
CA ASP A 31 2.40 16.28 -0.98
C ASP A 31 1.29 16.86 -0.08
N THR A 32 0.03 16.40 -0.22
CA THR A 32 -1.13 16.98 0.47
C THR A 32 -1.58 16.20 1.69
N ASN A 33 -0.98 15.05 2.00
CA ASN A 33 -1.37 14.21 3.14
C ASN A 33 -2.79 13.61 3.01
N GLU A 34 -3.38 13.64 1.83
CA GLU A 34 -4.69 13.07 1.57
C GLU A 34 -4.60 11.61 1.15
N TRP A 35 -5.64 10.83 1.47
CA TRP A 35 -5.71 9.43 1.04
C TRP A 35 -5.83 9.31 -0.47
N LYS A 36 -5.04 8.39 -1.05
CA LYS A 36 -5.03 8.07 -2.47
C LYS A 36 -5.21 6.56 -2.63
N TYR A 37 -6.14 6.15 -3.47
CA TYR A 37 -6.39 4.73 -3.71
C TYR A 37 -5.45 4.17 -4.78
N ILE A 38 -5.06 2.92 -4.58
CA ILE A 38 -4.37 2.12 -5.59
C ILE A 38 -5.43 1.26 -6.29
N LEU A 39 -5.76 1.58 -7.53
CA LEU A 39 -6.85 0.94 -8.27
C LEU A 39 -6.36 0.06 -9.40
N THR A 40 -5.20 0.34 -9.95
CA THR A 40 -4.64 -0.37 -11.10
C THR A 40 -3.18 -0.73 -10.84
N GLN A 41 -2.61 -1.60 -11.65
CA GLN A 41 -1.17 -1.89 -11.57
C GLN A 41 -0.34 -0.66 -11.88
N ASP A 42 -0.81 0.22 -12.78
CA ASP A 42 -0.10 1.48 -13.05
C ASP A 42 -0.07 2.37 -11.81
N ASP A 43 -1.14 2.44 -11.05
CA ASP A 43 -1.17 3.16 -9.77
C ASP A 43 -0.15 2.57 -8.79
N ALA A 44 -0.11 1.25 -8.71
CA ALA A 44 0.82 0.54 -7.84
C ALA A 44 2.28 0.81 -8.26
N ASP A 45 2.57 0.76 -9.53
CA ASP A 45 3.91 1.02 -10.05
C ASP A 45 4.35 2.46 -9.76
N ALA A 46 3.46 3.43 -9.97
CA ALA A 46 3.74 4.83 -9.67
C ALA A 46 3.99 5.05 -8.17
N PHE A 47 3.19 4.42 -7.32
CA PHE A 47 3.36 4.45 -5.87
C PHE A 47 4.72 3.84 -5.46
N MET A 48 5.04 2.67 -5.98
CA MET A 48 6.30 2.01 -5.66
C MET A 48 7.49 2.83 -6.13
N ASP A 49 7.39 3.50 -7.26
CA ASP A 49 8.45 4.38 -7.76
C ASP A 49 8.71 5.56 -6.82
N LEU A 50 7.65 6.16 -6.25
CA LEU A 50 7.80 7.25 -5.29
C LEU A 50 8.64 6.84 -4.08
N PHE A 51 8.47 5.60 -3.61
CA PHE A 51 9.15 5.08 -2.44
C PHE A 51 10.32 4.16 -2.77
N VAL A 52 10.75 4.15 -4.03
CA VAL A 52 11.90 3.39 -4.53
C VAL A 52 11.80 1.91 -4.12
N GLY A 53 10.62 1.30 -4.36
CA GLY A 53 10.39 -0.11 -4.03
C GLY A 53 10.45 -0.42 -2.54
N PHE A 54 10.32 0.57 -1.69
CA PHE A 54 10.46 0.45 -0.23
C PHE A 54 11.87 0.01 0.18
N HIS A 55 12.86 0.25 -0.66
CA HIS A 55 14.24 -0.07 -0.36
C HIS A 55 14.71 0.67 0.90
N ASP A 56 15.26 -0.06 1.85
CA ASP A 56 15.67 0.44 3.17
C ASP A 56 14.52 0.96 4.04
N ALA A 57 13.28 0.67 3.68
CA ALA A 57 12.14 1.03 4.50
C ALA A 57 12.00 0.08 5.68
N THR A 58 11.41 0.59 6.76
CA THR A 58 11.05 -0.22 7.92
C THR A 58 9.54 -0.18 8.14
N LEU A 59 8.97 -1.31 8.54
CA LEU A 59 7.58 -1.38 9.01
C LEU A 59 7.58 -0.99 10.49
N ASP A 60 7.17 0.24 10.79
CA ASP A 60 7.23 0.76 12.14
C ASP A 60 5.99 0.44 12.97
N ARG A 61 4.84 0.28 12.31
CA ARG A 61 3.59 0.00 12.99
C ARG A 61 2.64 -0.74 12.06
N LEU A 62 1.95 -1.74 12.61
CA LEU A 62 0.88 -2.45 11.92
C LEU A 62 -0.25 -2.69 12.91
N VAL A 63 -1.45 -2.21 12.57
CA VAL A 63 -2.65 -2.43 13.37
C VAL A 63 -3.65 -3.18 12.51
N PHE A 64 -3.95 -4.41 12.91
CA PHE A 64 -4.97 -5.23 12.29
C PHE A 64 -6.25 -5.17 13.11
N GLU A 65 -7.37 -4.88 12.46
CA GLU A 65 -8.67 -4.81 13.11
C GLU A 65 -9.67 -5.71 12.39
N GLU A 66 -10.35 -6.56 13.16
CA GLU A 66 -11.51 -7.30 12.66
C GLU A 66 -12.79 -6.59 13.07
N GLN A 67 -13.65 -6.37 12.11
CA GLN A 67 -14.98 -5.83 12.33
C GLN A 67 -16.01 -6.83 11.81
N PRO A 68 -17.30 -6.73 12.17
CA PRO A 68 -18.28 -7.78 11.86
C PRO A 68 -18.34 -8.25 10.41
N TYR A 69 -17.99 -7.39 9.46
CA TYR A 69 -18.10 -7.72 8.05
C TYR A 69 -16.83 -7.45 7.24
N MET A 70 -15.78 -6.98 7.87
CA MET A 70 -14.53 -6.74 7.16
C MET A 70 -13.35 -6.67 8.12
N SER A 71 -12.18 -7.05 7.63
CA SER A 71 -10.92 -6.92 8.33
C SER A 71 -10.08 -5.87 7.63
N ASN A 72 -9.53 -4.93 8.38
CA ASN A 72 -8.68 -3.87 7.85
C ASN A 72 -7.33 -3.87 8.57
N ALA A 73 -6.32 -3.35 7.91
CA ALA A 73 -5.03 -3.11 8.54
C ALA A 73 -4.49 -1.74 8.14
N VAL A 74 -3.87 -1.07 9.10
CA VAL A 74 -3.16 0.18 8.87
C VAL A 74 -1.69 -0.05 9.17
N ALA A 75 -0.84 0.19 8.19
CA ALA A 75 0.60 -0.01 8.29
C ALA A 75 1.31 1.34 8.12
N VAL A 76 2.32 1.58 8.94
CA VAL A 76 3.17 2.77 8.81
C VAL A 76 4.59 2.32 8.46
N PHE A 77 5.08 2.79 7.32
CA PHE A 77 6.43 2.50 6.84
C PHE A 77 7.27 3.76 6.85
N ASN A 78 8.48 3.64 7.35
CA ASN A 78 9.44 4.73 7.32
C ASN A 78 10.37 4.55 6.11
N ASN A 79 10.19 5.42 5.11
CA ASN A 79 11.00 5.50 3.90
C ASN A 79 11.81 6.81 3.89
N SER A 80 12.28 7.27 5.04
CA SER A 80 12.90 8.59 5.16
C SER A 80 14.16 8.76 4.30
N ALA A 81 14.80 7.66 3.90
CA ALA A 81 15.92 7.70 2.97
C ALA A 81 15.50 8.16 1.55
N TRP A 82 14.24 7.98 1.18
CA TRP A 82 13.76 8.26 -0.16
C TRP A 82 12.67 9.32 -0.21
N TYR A 83 11.49 9.05 0.34
CA TYR A 83 10.37 9.96 0.19
C TYR A 83 9.70 10.35 1.52
N GLY A 84 9.92 9.62 2.58
CA GLY A 84 9.37 9.93 3.90
C GLY A 84 8.57 8.81 4.50
N ILE A 85 7.65 9.16 5.40
CA ILE A 85 6.83 8.21 6.13
C ILE A 85 5.48 8.08 5.44
N VAL A 86 5.07 6.85 5.16
CA VAL A 86 3.81 6.55 4.50
C VAL A 86 2.92 5.73 5.43
N GLU A 87 1.64 6.07 5.45
CA GLU A 87 0.60 5.29 6.09
C GLU A 87 -0.24 4.62 5.01
N ILE A 88 -0.41 3.31 5.11
CA ILE A 88 -1.18 2.51 4.16
C ILE A 88 -2.34 1.87 4.88
N CYS A 89 -3.54 1.98 4.31
CA CYS A 89 -4.72 1.29 4.81
C CYS A 89 -5.13 0.21 3.80
N PHE A 90 -5.13 -1.05 4.27
CA PHE A 90 -5.62 -2.19 3.50
C PHE A 90 -7.05 -2.49 3.95
N GLU A 91 -7.98 -2.50 3.02
CA GLU A 91 -9.40 -2.64 3.30
C GLU A 91 -9.91 -3.98 2.81
N LYS A 92 -10.72 -4.65 3.62
CA LYS A 92 -11.27 -5.99 3.36
C LYS A 92 -10.17 -7.00 3.07
N ILE A 93 -9.39 -7.28 4.09
CA ILE A 93 -8.28 -8.23 4.00
C ILE A 93 -8.83 -9.64 3.81
N SER A 94 -8.29 -10.35 2.82
CA SER A 94 -8.61 -11.76 2.56
C SER A 94 -7.51 -12.71 3.02
N ALA A 95 -6.27 -12.23 3.13
CA ALA A 95 -5.17 -13.03 3.65
C ALA A 95 -4.11 -12.09 4.23
N ILE A 96 -3.53 -12.47 5.34
CA ILE A 96 -2.46 -11.70 5.97
C ILE A 96 -1.51 -12.67 6.69
N ASN A 97 -0.22 -12.44 6.54
CA ASN A 97 0.80 -13.10 7.32
C ASN A 97 1.77 -12.04 7.84
N ILE A 98 2.06 -12.09 9.11
CA ILE A 98 3.00 -11.16 9.72
C ILE A 98 4.13 -11.97 10.32
N ARG A 99 5.34 -11.73 9.82
CA ARG A 99 6.54 -12.32 10.38
C ARG A 99 7.28 -11.27 11.19
N PRO A 100 7.32 -11.39 12.53
CA PRO A 100 8.09 -10.49 13.36
C PRO A 100 9.58 -10.57 13.02
N GLN A 101 10.26 -9.47 13.18
CA GLN A 101 11.70 -9.39 12.90
C GLN A 101 12.48 -10.15 13.98
N GLU A 102 13.45 -10.92 13.53
CA GLU A 102 14.31 -11.71 14.43
C GLU A 102 15.62 -11.03 14.75
N ASN A 103 16.04 -10.05 13.93
CA ASN A 103 17.33 -9.36 14.01
C ASN A 103 17.16 -7.86 14.14
N TYR A 104 18.26 -7.14 14.40
CA TYR A 104 18.28 -5.69 14.55
C TYR A 104 17.92 -4.92 13.28
N PHE A 105 18.02 -5.55 12.12
CA PHE A 105 17.78 -4.90 10.83
C PHE A 105 16.43 -5.34 10.29
N ASN A 106 15.50 -4.40 10.27
CA ASN A 106 14.15 -4.60 9.77
C ASN A 106 13.99 -4.03 8.36
N ASP A 107 15.09 -3.76 7.68
CA ASP A 107 15.05 -3.06 6.41
C ASP A 107 14.50 -3.97 5.32
N ILE A 108 13.54 -3.43 4.60
CA ILE A 108 13.03 -4.08 3.40
C ILE A 108 14.07 -3.87 2.29
N TYR A 109 14.45 -4.95 1.60
CA TYR A 109 15.33 -4.82 0.45
C TYR A 109 14.55 -4.33 -0.76
N GLU A 110 13.43 -4.98 -1.06
CA GLU A 110 12.56 -4.61 -2.16
C GLU A 110 11.17 -5.20 -1.92
N ALA A 111 10.17 -4.35 -1.77
CA ALA A 111 8.80 -4.82 -1.61
C ALA A 111 8.11 -5.02 -2.95
N THR A 112 7.00 -5.75 -2.93
CA THR A 112 6.18 -6.01 -4.11
C THR A 112 4.77 -5.50 -3.86
N LEU A 113 4.17 -4.90 -4.88
CA LEU A 113 2.77 -4.50 -4.88
C LEU A 113 2.14 -4.90 -6.21
N ILE A 114 1.19 -5.82 -6.14
CA ILE A 114 0.51 -6.36 -7.32
C ILE A 114 -0.98 -6.05 -7.21
N VAL A 115 -1.55 -5.52 -8.29
CA VAL A 115 -2.98 -5.31 -8.42
C VAL A 115 -3.48 -6.24 -9.52
N LYS A 116 -4.39 -7.14 -9.14
CA LYS A 116 -4.92 -8.15 -10.05
C LYS A 116 -6.33 -8.53 -9.62
N ASP A 117 -7.25 -8.66 -10.58
CA ASP A 117 -8.64 -9.09 -10.32
C ASP A 117 -9.31 -8.27 -9.23
N GLU A 118 -9.09 -6.95 -9.27
CA GLU A 118 -9.65 -5.98 -8.32
C GLU A 118 -9.20 -6.20 -6.87
N THR A 119 -8.07 -6.87 -6.67
CA THR A 119 -7.46 -7.04 -5.35
C THR A 119 -6.03 -6.49 -5.35
N VAL A 120 -5.51 -6.21 -4.17
CA VAL A 120 -4.12 -5.79 -3.99
C VAL A 120 -3.38 -6.84 -3.16
N PHE A 121 -2.11 -7.05 -3.52
CA PHE A 121 -1.22 -7.92 -2.78
C PHE A 121 0.08 -7.18 -2.52
N TRP A 122 0.43 -7.00 -1.26
CA TRP A 122 1.69 -6.41 -0.82
C TRP A 122 2.53 -7.45 -0.11
N ALA A 123 3.83 -7.47 -0.39
CA ALA A 123 4.77 -8.35 0.30
C ALA A 123 6.09 -7.62 0.56
N ASP A 124 6.78 -8.00 1.61
CA ASP A 124 8.05 -7.38 2.02
C ASP A 124 9.27 -7.94 1.29
N ASP A 125 9.06 -8.68 0.23
CA ASP A 125 10.13 -9.22 -0.61
C ASP A 125 9.72 -9.13 -2.08
N TYR A 126 10.69 -9.22 -2.98
CA TYR A 126 10.42 -9.20 -4.41
C TYR A 126 9.71 -10.48 -4.87
N MET A 127 8.65 -10.32 -5.66
CA MET A 127 7.90 -11.43 -6.26
C MET A 127 7.41 -11.03 -7.65
N GLU A 128 7.47 -11.97 -8.59
CA GLU A 128 6.90 -11.76 -9.92
C GLU A 128 5.40 -11.95 -9.94
N ALA A 129 4.88 -12.74 -9.00
CA ALA A 129 3.46 -13.03 -8.88
C ALA A 129 3.08 -13.17 -7.40
N GLU A 130 1.80 -12.96 -7.12
CA GLU A 130 1.22 -13.17 -5.81
C GLU A 130 1.49 -14.60 -5.32
N ASP A 131 1.94 -14.74 -4.07
CA ASP A 131 2.23 -16.02 -3.44
C ASP A 131 1.76 -16.01 -1.98
N LEU A 132 0.64 -16.65 -1.73
CA LEU A 132 0.06 -16.75 -0.38
C LEU A 132 0.74 -17.81 0.48
N SER A 133 1.72 -18.54 -0.05
CA SER A 133 2.56 -19.48 0.72
C SER A 133 3.85 -18.84 1.22
N TYR A 134 4.10 -17.59 0.86
CA TYR A 134 5.26 -16.84 1.34
C TYR A 134 5.26 -16.78 2.87
N ASP A 135 6.40 -17.06 3.49
CA ASP A 135 6.53 -17.12 4.95
C ASP A 135 6.94 -15.78 5.60
N GLY A 136 7.16 -14.74 4.82
CA GLY A 136 7.38 -13.37 5.31
C GLY A 136 6.08 -12.61 5.50
N THR A 137 6.18 -11.31 5.58
CA THR A 137 5.01 -10.45 5.77
C THR A 137 4.35 -10.12 4.43
N TYR A 138 3.07 -10.46 4.30
CA TYR A 138 2.26 -10.08 3.15
C TYR A 138 0.84 -9.75 3.57
N ILE A 139 0.17 -8.95 2.76
CA ILE A 139 -1.23 -8.58 2.96
C ILE A 139 -1.94 -8.63 1.61
N LYS A 140 -3.03 -9.39 1.55
CA LYS A 140 -3.94 -9.39 0.41
C LYS A 140 -5.27 -8.80 0.84
N ALA A 141 -5.74 -7.81 0.10
CA ALA A 141 -6.97 -7.08 0.42
C ALA A 141 -7.75 -6.73 -0.83
N LEU A 142 -9.01 -6.36 -0.66
CA LEU A 142 -9.84 -5.91 -1.77
C LEU A 142 -9.38 -4.55 -2.28
N SER A 143 -8.95 -3.67 -1.38
CA SER A 143 -8.49 -2.34 -1.77
C SER A 143 -7.38 -1.84 -0.84
N MET A 144 -6.67 -0.83 -1.31
CA MET A 144 -5.59 -0.20 -0.59
C MET A 144 -5.61 1.30 -0.87
N LYS A 145 -5.36 2.08 0.16
CA LYS A 145 -5.13 3.51 0.05
C LYS A 145 -3.94 3.92 0.90
N TRP A 146 -3.32 5.02 0.53
CA TRP A 146 -2.12 5.49 1.22
C TRP A 146 -2.10 7.01 1.34
N ARG A 147 -1.28 7.49 2.24
CA ARG A 147 -0.96 8.91 2.37
C ARG A 147 0.41 9.08 2.99
N LYS A 148 1.09 10.15 2.60
CA LYS A 148 2.35 10.55 3.20
C LYS A 148 2.06 11.31 4.50
N ILE A 149 2.75 10.94 5.58
CA ILE A 149 2.54 11.57 6.90
C ILE A 149 3.82 12.15 7.50
N GLY A 150 4.92 11.99 6.84
CA GLY A 150 6.18 12.51 7.38
C GLY A 150 7.35 12.63 6.42
#